data_6ad070abdf47e658fcb3432841df5673
#
_entry.id   6ad070abdf47e658fcb3432841df5673
#
_cell.length_a   1.000
_cell.length_b   1.000
_cell.length_c   1.000
_cell.angle_alpha   90.00
_cell.angle_beta   90.00
_cell.angle_gamma   90.00
#
_symmetry.space_group_name_H-M   'P 1'
#
loop_
_entity.id
_entity.type
_entity.pdbx_description
1 polymer ?
#
loop_
_entity_poly.entity_id
_entity_poly.type
_entity_poly.pdbx_seq_one_letter_code
_entity_poly.pdbx_strand_id
1 'polypeptide(L)'
;IVIGLYVDEGNIFNLVARDTLLNGKFSFRDTVSVTKKMLIMSDNKGFPGTWLEVWIAPGEYIEIKGEDKLLKTWEVVSDIPEQAEENRFTACAMAQQKELMQHLAAEYDWQRMMFIDHAGDQEFEKKGWAKIDSIRKLTTPLRQEIWKKELEYMKEAPISKVWIDKLLLYASMMK
;
A
#
# COMPACT_ATOMS: atom_id res chain seq x y z
N ILE A 1 -16.18 -3.32 7.37
CA ILE A 1 -14.98 -2.87 6.62
C ILE A 1 -14.92 -3.70 5.35
N VAL A 2 -14.87 -3.03 4.20
CA VAL A 2 -14.72 -3.67 2.89
C VAL A 2 -13.25 -3.66 2.50
N ILE A 3 -12.75 -4.82 2.10
CA ILE A 3 -11.41 -5.00 1.51
C ILE A 3 -11.59 -5.33 0.03
N GLY A 4 -10.85 -4.67 -0.84
CA GLY A 4 -10.85 -4.91 -2.28
C GLY A 4 -9.53 -5.50 -2.76
N LEU A 5 -9.62 -6.43 -3.71
CA LEU A 5 -8.50 -6.98 -4.47
C LEU A 5 -8.50 -6.36 -5.86
N TYR A 6 -7.36 -5.80 -6.27
CA TYR A 6 -7.23 -5.05 -7.52
C TYR A 6 -6.04 -5.55 -8.34
N VAL A 7 -6.13 -5.33 -9.64
CA VAL A 7 -4.99 -5.43 -10.57
C VAL A 7 -4.64 -4.03 -11.08
N ASP A 8 -3.33 -3.76 -11.17
CA ASP A 8 -2.82 -2.52 -11.80
C ASP A 8 -2.54 -2.79 -13.29
N GLU A 9 -3.24 -2.09 -14.15
CA GLU A 9 -3.08 -2.11 -15.60
C GLU A 9 -2.65 -0.73 -16.10
N GLY A 10 -1.42 -0.33 -15.76
CA GLY A 10 -0.83 0.92 -16.23
C GLY A 10 -1.47 2.18 -15.62
N ASN A 11 -1.54 2.24 -14.29
CA ASN A 11 -2.15 3.27 -13.47
C ASN A 11 -3.69 3.26 -13.43
N ILE A 12 -4.31 2.20 -13.91
CA ILE A 12 -5.75 1.93 -13.76
C ILE A 12 -5.89 0.76 -12.79
N PHE A 13 -6.54 1.01 -11.65
CA PHE A 13 -6.81 -0.04 -10.67
C PHE A 13 -8.15 -0.69 -10.95
N ASN A 14 -8.11 -1.87 -11.55
CA ASN A 14 -9.31 -2.65 -11.84
C ASN A 14 -9.65 -3.56 -10.66
N LEU A 15 -10.85 -3.39 -10.11
CA LEU A 15 -11.36 -4.22 -9.03
C LEU A 15 -11.63 -5.65 -9.53
N VAL A 16 -11.00 -6.64 -8.91
CA VAL A 16 -11.17 -8.07 -9.21
C VAL A 16 -12.18 -8.72 -8.27
N ALA A 17 -12.06 -8.43 -6.97
CA ALA A 17 -12.94 -9.00 -5.95
C ALA A 17 -13.10 -8.05 -4.77
N ARG A 18 -14.19 -8.23 -4.03
CA ARG A 18 -14.43 -7.57 -2.73
C ARG A 18 -14.81 -8.60 -1.69
N ASP A 19 -14.38 -8.39 -0.45
CA ASP A 19 -14.87 -9.12 0.70
C ASP A 19 -15.04 -8.19 1.89
N THR A 20 -15.86 -8.60 2.85
CA THR A 20 -16.09 -7.86 4.07
C THR A 20 -15.28 -8.46 5.21
N LEU A 21 -14.46 -7.63 5.84
CA LEU A 21 -13.73 -8.03 7.04
C LEU A 21 -14.72 -8.29 8.19
N LEU A 22 -15.02 -9.57 8.43
CA LEU A 22 -15.89 -10.05 9.49
C LEU A 22 -15.06 -10.78 10.54
N ASN A 23 -15.17 -10.36 11.81
CA ASN A 23 -14.39 -10.94 12.91
C ASN A 23 -12.88 -11.00 12.62
N GLY A 24 -12.34 -9.97 11.96
CA GLY A 24 -10.93 -9.91 11.59
C GLY A 24 -10.52 -10.82 10.43
N LYS A 25 -11.47 -11.36 9.66
CA LYS A 25 -11.19 -12.28 8.54
C LYS A 25 -11.81 -11.79 7.24
N PHE A 26 -11.07 -11.95 6.15
CA PHE A 26 -11.54 -11.81 4.77
C PHE A 26 -10.88 -12.90 3.91
N SER A 27 -11.44 -13.18 2.74
CA SER A 27 -10.85 -14.14 1.81
C SER A 27 -11.14 -13.77 0.36
N PHE A 28 -10.15 -14.01 -0.51
CA PHE A 28 -10.32 -13.93 -1.95
C PHE A 28 -10.00 -15.27 -2.59
N ARG A 29 -10.65 -15.54 -3.72
CA ARG A 29 -10.31 -16.68 -4.56
C ARG A 29 -10.27 -16.18 -6.01
N ASP A 30 -9.15 -16.40 -6.67
CA ASP A 30 -8.95 -16.05 -8.08
C ASP A 30 -8.30 -17.22 -8.82
N THR A 31 -8.40 -17.22 -10.13
CA THR A 31 -7.73 -18.19 -11.01
C THR A 31 -6.71 -17.45 -11.85
N VAL A 32 -5.44 -17.80 -11.67
CA VAL A 32 -4.33 -17.18 -12.41
C VAL A 32 -3.53 -18.25 -13.14
N SER A 33 -3.03 -17.91 -14.33
CA SER A 33 -2.19 -18.79 -15.14
C SER A 33 -0.68 -18.52 -14.97
N VAL A 34 -0.33 -17.38 -14.42
CA VAL A 34 1.06 -16.95 -14.20
C VAL A 34 1.16 -16.17 -12.88
N THR A 35 2.38 -16.14 -12.32
CA THR A 35 2.66 -15.29 -11.15
C THR A 35 2.49 -13.82 -11.51
N LYS A 36 1.65 -13.10 -10.74
CA LYS A 36 1.38 -11.68 -10.92
C LYS A 36 1.24 -10.96 -9.58
N LYS A 37 1.44 -9.65 -9.61
CA LYS A 37 1.23 -8.77 -8.48
C LYS A 37 -0.23 -8.28 -8.46
N MET A 38 -0.84 -8.31 -7.28
CA MET A 38 -2.15 -7.77 -6.98
C MET A 38 -2.03 -6.73 -5.87
N LEU A 39 -3.06 -5.89 -5.74
CA LEU A 39 -3.12 -4.83 -4.74
C LEU A 39 -4.32 -5.04 -3.84
N ILE A 40 -4.11 -4.93 -2.54
CA ILE A 40 -5.18 -4.95 -1.55
C ILE A 40 -5.38 -3.52 -1.04
N MET A 41 -6.61 -3.04 -1.09
CA MET A 41 -6.98 -1.68 -0.67
C MET A 41 -8.28 -1.69 0.14
N SER A 42 -8.48 -0.60 0.91
CA SER A 42 -9.74 -0.31 1.57
C SER A 42 -9.99 1.19 1.59
N ASP A 43 -11.22 1.58 1.22
CA ASP A 43 -11.70 2.96 1.26
C ASP A 43 -12.33 3.33 2.61
N ASN A 44 -12.31 2.43 3.58
CA ASN A 44 -12.92 2.67 4.87
C ASN A 44 -12.09 3.64 5.72
N LYS A 45 -12.78 4.41 6.56
CA LYS A 45 -12.17 5.37 7.47
C LYS A 45 -11.04 4.76 8.29
N GLY A 46 -9.94 5.48 8.37
CA GLY A 46 -8.72 5.12 9.11
C GLY A 46 -7.77 4.19 8.34
N PHE A 47 -8.13 3.76 7.12
CA PHE A 47 -7.16 3.13 6.22
C PHE A 47 -6.36 4.19 5.47
N PRO A 48 -5.06 3.97 5.21
CA PRO A 48 -4.30 4.85 4.35
C PRO A 48 -4.81 4.75 2.90
N GLY A 49 -4.82 5.85 2.17
CA GLY A 49 -5.17 5.87 0.74
C GLY A 49 -4.08 5.25 -0.14
N THR A 50 -3.63 4.05 0.22
CA THR A 50 -2.61 3.28 -0.47
C THR A 50 -2.95 1.79 -0.41
N TRP A 51 -2.04 0.93 -0.87
CA TRP A 51 -2.27 -0.49 -1.02
C TRP A 51 -1.17 -1.35 -0.39
N LEU A 52 -1.52 -2.62 -0.13
CA LEU A 52 -0.60 -3.72 0.13
C LEU A 52 -0.37 -4.48 -1.18
N GLU A 53 0.87 -4.66 -1.58
CA GLU A 53 1.28 -5.46 -2.73
C GLU A 53 1.33 -6.93 -2.33
N VAL A 54 0.64 -7.79 -3.10
CA VAL A 54 0.56 -9.22 -2.86
C VAL A 54 0.84 -9.95 -4.16
N TRP A 55 1.83 -10.83 -4.15
CA TRP A 55 2.13 -11.70 -5.28
C TRP A 55 1.29 -12.97 -5.19
N ILE A 56 0.62 -13.31 -6.29
CA ILE A 56 -0.19 -14.52 -6.41
C ILE A 56 0.33 -15.40 -7.54
N ALA A 57 0.21 -16.73 -7.37
CA ALA A 57 0.64 -17.72 -8.35
C ALA A 57 -0.38 -18.87 -8.44
N PRO A 58 -0.38 -19.64 -9.56
CA PRO A 58 -1.31 -20.76 -9.74
C PRO A 58 -1.16 -21.80 -8.63
N GLY A 59 -2.28 -22.13 -7.97
CA GLY A 59 -2.34 -23.15 -6.94
C GLY A 59 -1.79 -22.77 -5.58
N GLU A 60 -1.29 -21.56 -5.40
CA GLU A 60 -0.69 -21.09 -4.15
C GLU A 60 -1.74 -20.57 -3.17
N TYR A 61 -1.46 -20.81 -1.89
CA TYR A 61 -2.22 -20.24 -0.77
C TYR A 61 -1.41 -19.11 -0.14
N ILE A 62 -2.09 -17.98 0.12
CA ILE A 62 -1.48 -16.79 0.69
C ILE A 62 -2.26 -16.42 1.94
N GLU A 63 -1.57 -16.26 3.06
CA GLU A 63 -2.13 -15.77 4.30
C GLU A 63 -1.70 -14.33 4.55
N ILE A 64 -2.64 -13.47 4.91
CA ILE A 64 -2.38 -12.06 5.23
C ILE A 64 -2.78 -11.82 6.68
N LYS A 65 -1.85 -11.26 7.46
CA LYS A 65 -2.01 -11.00 8.89
C LYS A 65 -1.80 -9.52 9.17
N GLY A 66 -2.78 -8.87 9.78
CA GLY A 66 -2.70 -7.48 10.22
C GLY A 66 -3.44 -7.27 11.52
N GLU A 67 -2.87 -6.44 12.40
CA GLU A 67 -3.46 -6.11 13.70
C GLU A 67 -4.17 -4.75 13.70
N ASP A 68 -3.91 -3.92 12.69
CA ASP A 68 -4.41 -2.56 12.56
C ASP A 68 -4.88 -2.26 11.12
N LYS A 69 -5.10 -1.00 10.80
CA LYS A 69 -5.54 -0.55 9.46
C LYS A 69 -4.38 -0.14 8.54
N LEU A 70 -3.14 -0.31 8.96
CA LEU A 70 -1.95 0.15 8.22
C LEU A 70 -1.52 -0.88 7.17
N LEU A 71 -2.36 -1.11 6.17
CA LEU A 71 -2.29 -2.18 5.16
C LEU A 71 -0.88 -2.57 4.73
N LYS A 72 -0.04 -1.61 4.36
CA LYS A 72 1.31 -1.89 3.83
C LYS A 72 2.24 -2.53 4.86
N THR A 73 1.87 -2.51 6.13
CA THR A 73 2.64 -3.13 7.24
C THR A 73 2.11 -4.51 7.62
N TRP A 74 1.06 -5.00 6.95
CA TRP A 74 0.55 -6.34 7.17
C TRP A 74 1.53 -7.39 6.66
N GLU A 75 1.65 -8.48 7.38
CA GLU A 75 2.48 -9.62 7.00
C GLU A 75 1.78 -10.43 5.91
N VAL A 76 2.49 -10.72 4.82
CA VAL A 76 2.03 -11.64 3.77
C VAL A 76 2.86 -12.90 3.83
N VAL A 77 2.24 -14.02 4.20
CA VAL A 77 2.89 -15.34 4.31
C VAL A 77 2.56 -16.14 3.07
N SER A 78 3.58 -16.56 2.33
CA SER A 78 3.47 -17.27 1.07
C SER A 78 4.78 -17.95 0.70
N ASP A 79 4.72 -19.05 -0.05
CA ASP A 79 5.88 -19.74 -0.62
C ASP A 79 6.33 -19.14 -1.97
N ILE A 80 5.67 -18.08 -2.45
CA ILE A 80 6.01 -17.40 -3.70
C ILE A 80 7.30 -16.59 -3.52
N PRO A 81 8.37 -16.86 -4.31
CA PRO A 81 9.65 -16.16 -4.15
C PRO A 81 9.58 -14.65 -4.27
N GLU A 82 8.74 -14.14 -5.18
CA GLU A 82 8.50 -12.71 -5.35
C GLU A 82 7.86 -12.08 -4.09
N GLN A 83 6.99 -12.81 -3.40
CA GLN A 83 6.42 -12.32 -2.14
C GLN A 83 7.48 -12.27 -1.03
N ALA A 84 8.31 -13.28 -0.94
CA ALA A 84 9.40 -13.28 0.04
C ALA A 84 10.37 -12.11 -0.18
N GLU A 85 10.63 -11.74 -1.43
CA GLU A 85 11.45 -10.58 -1.77
C GLU A 85 10.73 -9.24 -1.43
N GLU A 86 9.44 -9.12 -1.77
CA GLU A 86 8.62 -7.94 -1.42
C GLU A 86 8.59 -7.72 0.10
N ASN A 87 8.46 -8.80 0.87
CA ASN A 87 8.50 -8.73 2.34
C ASN A 87 9.85 -8.21 2.85
N ARG A 88 10.98 -8.59 2.23
CA ARG A 88 12.31 -8.08 2.59
C ARG A 88 12.45 -6.58 2.32
N PHE A 89 11.96 -6.10 1.17
CA PHE A 89 11.90 -4.67 0.88
C PHE A 89 11.08 -3.90 1.93
N THR A 90 9.90 -4.40 2.28
CA THR A 90 9.08 -3.77 3.33
C THR A 90 9.77 -3.79 4.69
N ALA A 91 10.41 -4.91 5.04
CA ALA A 91 11.06 -5.10 6.34
C ALA A 91 12.24 -4.16 6.58
N CYS A 92 13.03 -3.83 5.54
CA CYS A 92 14.22 -2.99 5.69
C CYS A 92 13.88 -1.55 6.17
N ALA A 93 12.63 -1.10 5.99
CA ALA A 93 12.15 0.21 6.39
C ALA A 93 10.84 0.16 7.20
N MET A 94 10.54 -0.93 7.87
CA MET A 94 9.25 -1.19 8.53
C MET A 94 8.81 -0.08 9.50
N ALA A 95 9.73 0.45 10.31
CA ALA A 95 9.40 1.52 11.27
C ALA A 95 8.92 2.78 10.54
N GLN A 96 9.63 3.19 9.48
CA GLN A 96 9.28 4.35 8.66
C GLN A 96 8.00 4.09 7.84
N GLN A 97 7.81 2.87 7.35
CA GLN A 97 6.58 2.47 6.67
C GLN A 97 5.37 2.60 7.61
N LYS A 98 5.49 2.13 8.85
CA LYS A 98 4.42 2.23 9.85
C LYS A 98 4.04 3.68 10.14
N GLU A 99 5.03 4.54 10.38
CA GLU A 99 4.81 5.97 10.63
C GLU A 99 4.21 6.66 9.40
N LEU A 100 4.73 6.37 8.21
CA LEU A 100 4.19 6.89 6.96
C LEU A 100 2.71 6.51 6.77
N MET A 101 2.35 5.24 7.02
CA MET A 101 0.97 4.77 6.89
C MET A 101 0.01 5.48 7.85
N GLN A 102 0.44 5.78 9.08
CA GLN A 102 -0.36 6.56 10.04
C GLN A 102 -0.66 7.97 9.49
N HIS A 103 0.33 8.64 8.95
CA HIS A 103 0.15 9.96 8.35
C HIS A 103 -0.74 9.91 7.08
N LEU A 104 -0.57 8.91 6.23
CA LEU A 104 -1.40 8.74 5.04
C LEU A 104 -2.87 8.42 5.39
N ALA A 105 -3.11 7.66 6.44
CA ALA A 105 -4.47 7.43 6.92
C ALA A 105 -5.13 8.74 7.39
N ALA A 106 -4.40 9.58 8.11
CA ALA A 106 -4.89 10.90 8.51
C ALA A 106 -5.11 11.84 7.31
N GLU A 107 -4.22 11.83 6.32
CA GLU A 107 -4.38 12.61 5.07
C GLU A 107 -5.65 12.16 4.32
N TYR A 108 -5.84 10.86 4.16
CA TYR A 108 -6.99 10.29 3.47
C TYR A 108 -8.31 10.58 4.20
N ASP A 109 -8.32 10.50 5.54
CA ASP A 109 -9.50 10.89 6.33
C ASP A 109 -9.85 12.38 6.16
N TRP A 110 -8.86 13.29 6.08
CA TRP A 110 -9.11 14.69 5.77
C TRP A 110 -9.68 14.89 4.36
N GLN A 111 -9.16 14.16 3.36
CA GLN A 111 -9.71 14.20 1.99
C GLN A 111 -11.17 13.73 1.96
N ARG A 112 -11.50 12.65 2.65
CA ARG A 112 -12.88 12.18 2.77
C ARG A 112 -13.80 13.20 3.42
N MET A 113 -13.39 13.77 4.55
CA MET A 113 -14.18 14.82 5.21
C MET A 113 -14.44 16.01 4.28
N MET A 114 -13.43 16.48 3.53
CA MET A 114 -13.60 17.58 2.60
C MET A 114 -14.53 17.27 1.43
N PHE A 115 -14.34 16.10 0.80
CA PHE A 115 -15.01 15.81 -0.47
C PHE A 115 -16.32 15.02 -0.32
N ILE A 116 -16.57 14.42 0.84
CA ILE A 116 -17.78 13.64 1.09
C ILE A 116 -18.63 14.27 2.18
N ASP A 117 -18.08 14.45 3.40
CA ASP A 117 -18.86 14.87 4.55
C ASP A 117 -19.19 16.37 4.51
N HIS A 118 -18.28 17.20 3.96
CA HIS A 118 -18.38 18.66 3.84
C HIS A 118 -18.26 19.14 2.39
N ALA A 119 -18.75 18.35 1.43
CA ALA A 119 -18.67 18.68 0.01
C ALA A 119 -19.32 20.05 -0.30
N GLY A 120 -18.53 20.96 -0.89
CA GLY A 120 -18.99 22.33 -1.22
C GLY A 120 -18.80 23.37 -0.11
N ASP A 121 -18.33 23.00 1.08
CA ASP A 121 -17.94 23.93 2.14
C ASP A 121 -16.51 24.45 1.90
N GLN A 122 -16.41 25.61 1.26
CA GLN A 122 -15.12 26.21 0.89
C GLN A 122 -14.22 26.55 2.11
N GLU A 123 -14.82 26.94 3.23
CA GLU A 123 -14.06 27.25 4.44
C GLU A 123 -13.47 25.99 5.05
N PHE A 124 -14.25 24.92 5.13
CA PHE A 124 -13.79 23.61 5.57
C PHE A 124 -12.72 23.05 4.64
N GLU A 125 -12.91 23.18 3.33
CA GLU A 125 -11.93 22.75 2.33
C GLU A 125 -10.58 23.45 2.49
N LYS A 126 -10.59 24.79 2.64
CA LYS A 126 -9.37 25.56 2.90
C LYS A 126 -8.64 25.10 4.17
N LYS A 127 -9.37 24.82 5.25
CA LYS A 127 -8.83 24.27 6.49
C LYS A 127 -8.26 22.88 6.30
N GLY A 128 -8.94 22.04 5.53
CA GLY A 128 -8.52 20.67 5.21
C GLY A 128 -7.21 20.66 4.43
N TRP A 129 -7.07 21.49 3.39
CA TRP A 129 -5.82 21.62 2.64
C TRP A 129 -4.65 22.05 3.51
N ALA A 130 -4.85 23.00 4.43
CA ALA A 130 -3.81 23.42 5.36
C ALA A 130 -3.34 22.26 6.28
N LYS A 131 -4.27 21.38 6.68
CA LYS A 131 -3.94 20.16 7.45
C LYS A 131 -3.18 19.14 6.60
N ILE A 132 -3.62 18.90 5.39
CA ILE A 132 -2.95 17.99 4.43
C ILE A 132 -1.53 18.47 4.15
N ASP A 133 -1.32 19.75 3.91
CA ASP A 133 0.02 20.32 3.70
C ASP A 133 0.93 20.13 4.92
N SER A 134 0.37 20.23 6.13
CA SER A 134 1.12 19.95 7.35
C SER A 134 1.53 18.48 7.45
N ILE A 135 0.64 17.55 7.08
CA ILE A 135 0.93 16.10 7.04
C ILE A 135 1.99 15.81 5.98
N ARG A 136 1.89 16.40 4.79
CA ARG A 136 2.84 16.19 3.69
C ARG A 136 4.27 16.61 4.04
N LYS A 137 4.41 17.66 4.85
CA LYS A 137 5.74 18.06 5.38
C LYS A 137 6.36 16.97 6.26
N LEU A 138 5.56 16.15 6.93
CA LEU A 138 6.05 15.02 7.75
C LEU A 138 6.31 13.78 6.86
N THR A 139 5.46 13.53 5.87
CA THR A 139 5.58 12.33 5.03
C THR A 139 6.71 12.41 4.01
N THR A 140 7.10 13.59 3.55
CA THR A 140 8.18 13.76 2.57
C THR A 140 9.52 13.20 3.07
N PRO A 141 10.04 13.58 4.26
CA PRO A 141 11.29 13.02 4.77
C PRO A 141 11.19 11.50 5.04
N LEU A 142 10.04 11.00 5.51
CA LEU A 142 9.83 9.56 5.72
C LEU A 142 9.94 8.77 4.41
N ARG A 143 9.34 9.27 3.32
CA ARG A 143 9.47 8.65 1.99
C ARG A 143 10.93 8.60 1.53
N GLN A 144 11.67 9.68 1.71
CA GLN A 144 13.09 9.74 1.34
C GLN A 144 13.93 8.75 2.17
N GLU A 145 13.63 8.61 3.45
CA GLU A 145 14.32 7.65 4.33
C GLU A 145 14.01 6.20 3.93
N ILE A 146 12.74 5.89 3.63
CA ILE A 146 12.33 4.58 3.09
C ILE A 146 13.10 4.27 1.82
N TRP A 147 13.08 5.17 0.84
CA TRP A 147 13.81 4.97 -0.42
C TRP A 147 15.30 4.76 -0.22
N LYS A 148 15.92 5.53 0.67
CA LYS A 148 17.34 5.35 0.99
C LYS A 148 17.60 3.94 1.52
N LYS A 149 16.80 3.44 2.45
CA LYS A 149 16.94 2.10 3.01
C LYS A 149 16.71 1.01 1.96
N GLU A 150 15.69 1.16 1.13
CA GLU A 150 15.40 0.21 0.06
C GLU A 150 16.50 0.21 -1.01
N LEU A 151 17.06 1.36 -1.38
CA LEU A 151 18.21 1.45 -2.28
C LEU A 151 19.50 0.83 -1.68
N GLU A 152 19.73 0.99 -0.37
CA GLU A 152 20.84 0.29 0.31
C GLU A 152 20.63 -1.25 0.28
N TYR A 153 19.42 -1.72 0.56
CA TYR A 153 19.08 -3.14 0.44
C TYR A 153 19.31 -3.66 -0.99
N MET A 154 18.92 -2.89 -2.01
CA MET A 154 19.09 -3.25 -3.42
C MET A 154 20.55 -3.49 -3.82
N LYS A 155 21.53 -2.87 -3.16
CA LYS A 155 22.97 -3.07 -3.46
C LYS A 155 23.45 -4.47 -3.12
N GLU A 156 22.82 -5.12 -2.14
CA GLU A 156 23.19 -6.44 -1.64
C GLU A 156 22.24 -7.55 -2.10
N ALA A 157 21.02 -7.16 -2.52
CA ALA A 157 19.99 -8.10 -2.94
C ALA A 157 20.27 -8.63 -4.36
N PRO A 158 19.93 -9.90 -4.65
CA PRO A 158 20.01 -10.42 -6.00
C PRO A 158 19.01 -9.71 -6.92
N ILE A 159 19.39 -9.53 -8.19
CA ILE A 159 18.48 -9.00 -9.21
C ILE A 159 17.34 -9.98 -9.41
N SER A 160 16.14 -9.54 -9.07
CA SER A 160 14.88 -10.29 -9.19
C SER A 160 13.83 -9.46 -9.94
N LYS A 161 12.68 -10.05 -10.22
CA LYS A 161 11.54 -9.31 -10.78
C LYS A 161 11.11 -8.15 -9.88
N VAL A 162 11.02 -8.40 -8.57
CA VAL A 162 10.68 -7.37 -7.57
C VAL A 162 11.75 -6.27 -7.54
N TRP A 163 13.03 -6.64 -7.57
CA TRP A 163 14.14 -5.70 -7.64
C TRP A 163 14.03 -4.76 -8.86
N ILE A 164 13.73 -5.34 -10.04
CA ILE A 164 13.55 -4.57 -11.28
C ILE A 164 12.33 -3.64 -11.17
N ASP A 165 11.20 -4.11 -10.66
CA ASP A 165 10.00 -3.30 -10.44
C ASP A 165 10.30 -2.09 -9.53
N LYS A 166 11.03 -2.30 -8.42
CA LYS A 166 11.46 -1.23 -7.51
C LYS A 166 12.42 -0.24 -8.19
N LEU A 167 13.38 -0.73 -8.97
CA LEU A 167 14.30 0.14 -9.73
C LEU A 167 13.55 1.04 -10.71
N LEU A 168 12.60 0.48 -11.46
CA LEU A 168 11.79 1.24 -12.42
C LEU A 168 10.93 2.28 -11.71
N LEU A 169 10.34 1.94 -10.56
CA LEU A 169 9.59 2.86 -9.73
C LEU A 169 10.45 4.06 -9.32
N TYR A 170 11.64 3.81 -8.73
CA TYR A 170 12.53 4.91 -8.30
C TYR A 170 13.05 5.75 -9.45
N ALA A 171 13.40 5.12 -10.58
CA ALA A 171 13.81 5.85 -11.76
C ALA A 171 12.72 6.78 -12.32
N SER A 172 11.46 6.41 -12.18
CA SER A 172 10.33 7.25 -12.57
C SER A 172 10.10 8.46 -11.66
N MET A 173 10.48 8.33 -10.37
CA MET A 173 10.33 9.39 -9.37
C MET A 173 11.48 10.41 -9.35
N MET A 174 12.60 10.09 -10.01
CA MET A 174 13.77 10.99 -10.10
C MET A 174 13.71 11.97 -11.30
N LYS A 175 12.66 11.90 -12.11
CA LYS A 175 12.40 12.82 -13.24
C LYS A 175 11.61 14.04 -12.77
#